data_b5810fb4ccbc085fa1be2cd0fd6040ce
#
_entry.id   b5810fb4ccbc085fa1be2cd0fd6040ce
#
_cell.length_a   1.000
_cell.length_b   1.000
_cell.length_c   1.000
_cell.angle_alpha   90.00
_cell.angle_beta   90.00
_cell.angle_gamma   90.00
#
_symmetry.space_group_name_H-M   'P 1'
#
loop_
_entity.id
_entity.type
_entity.pdbx_description
1 polymer ?
#
loop_
_entity_poly.entity_id
_entity_poly.type
_entity_poly.pdbx_seq_one_letter_code
_entity_poly.pdbx_strand_id
1 'polypeptide(L)'
;MKLHRWNEIAEEHLNPSLERRAIHTDRLTIARLNLKQGCVVPNHWHENEQVSTVEQGRLKFVYPGGAIEVGAGESLEIPSGVAHEVIALEDSVVLDIFAPRREDWVSGDDAYLRR
;
A
#
# COMPACT_ATOMS: atom_id res chain seq x y z
N MET A 1 19.66 0.20 17.00
CA MET A 1 19.18 0.89 15.79
C MET A 1 19.51 0.05 14.57
N LYS A 2 18.68 0.11 13.56
CA LYS A 2 18.85 -0.68 12.33
C LYS A 2 18.64 0.21 11.12
N LEU A 3 19.63 0.22 10.22
CA LEU A 3 19.55 0.96 8.96
C LEU A 3 18.98 0.04 7.88
N HIS A 4 18.01 0.53 7.13
CA HIS A 4 17.47 -0.15 5.95
C HIS A 4 17.78 0.69 4.71
N ARG A 5 18.22 0.04 3.64
CA ARG A 5 18.36 0.67 2.33
C ARG A 5 17.33 0.06 1.40
N TRP A 6 16.42 0.89 0.89
CA TRP A 6 15.31 0.42 0.06
C TRP A 6 15.75 -0.40 -1.15
N ASN A 7 16.85 -0.02 -1.79
CA ASN A 7 17.37 -0.74 -2.94
C ASN A 7 17.98 -2.10 -2.60
N GLU A 8 18.19 -2.39 -1.33
CA GLU A 8 18.69 -3.68 -0.85
C GLU A 8 17.58 -4.57 -0.31
N ILE A 9 16.36 -4.05 -0.20
CA ILE A 9 15.20 -4.82 0.23
C ILE A 9 14.65 -5.55 -1.00
N ALA A 10 14.43 -6.86 -0.85
CA ALA A 10 13.90 -7.67 -1.94
C ALA A 10 12.55 -7.12 -2.45
N GLU A 11 12.48 -6.94 -3.76
CA GLU A 11 11.23 -6.56 -4.41
C GLU A 11 10.38 -7.80 -4.64
N GLU A 12 9.13 -7.74 -4.17
CA GLU A 12 8.16 -8.80 -4.34
C GLU A 12 7.26 -8.46 -5.53
N HIS A 13 7.20 -9.33 -6.52
CA HIS A 13 6.29 -9.22 -7.65
C HIS A 13 4.98 -9.90 -7.26
N LEU A 14 4.01 -9.13 -6.77
CA LEU A 14 2.75 -9.66 -6.25
C LEU A 14 1.83 -10.11 -7.38
N ASN A 15 1.82 -9.34 -8.47
CA ASN A 15 1.17 -9.67 -9.73
C ASN A 15 1.83 -8.83 -10.85
N PRO A 16 1.45 -8.99 -12.12
CA PRO A 16 2.12 -8.26 -13.22
C PRO A 16 2.07 -6.74 -13.13
N SER A 17 1.17 -6.16 -12.33
CA SER A 17 1.02 -4.71 -12.21
C SER A 17 1.35 -4.16 -10.83
N LEU A 18 1.79 -5.00 -9.88
CA LEU A 18 2.00 -4.60 -8.50
C LEU A 18 3.28 -5.21 -7.92
N GLU A 19 4.18 -4.34 -7.47
CA GLU A 19 5.42 -4.74 -6.80
C GLU A 19 5.49 -4.08 -5.43
N ARG A 20 6.13 -4.75 -4.48
CA ARG A 20 6.23 -4.31 -3.10
C ARG A 20 7.62 -4.52 -2.51
N ARG A 21 8.11 -3.52 -1.77
CA ARG A 21 9.20 -3.66 -0.81
C ARG A 21 8.67 -3.26 0.55
N ALA A 22 8.95 -4.05 1.59
CA ALA A 22 8.39 -3.79 2.91
C ALA A 22 9.44 -3.91 4.00
N ILE A 23 9.31 -3.05 5.00
CA ILE A 23 10.05 -3.09 6.26
C ILE A 23 9.03 -3.34 7.36
N HIS A 24 9.25 -4.39 8.15
CA HIS A 24 8.43 -4.69 9.32
C HIS A 24 9.27 -4.47 10.57
N THR A 25 8.82 -3.55 11.42
CA THR A 25 9.40 -3.34 12.75
C THR A 25 8.53 -4.06 13.79
N ASP A 26 8.81 -3.88 15.06
CA ASP A 26 7.97 -4.46 16.12
C ASP A 26 6.52 -3.96 16.06
N ARG A 27 6.31 -2.70 15.65
CA ARG A 27 5.00 -2.05 15.72
C ARG A 27 4.49 -1.48 14.41
N LEU A 28 5.33 -1.42 13.40
CA LEU A 28 5.01 -0.76 12.14
C LEU A 28 5.33 -1.65 10.96
N THR A 29 4.60 -1.44 9.88
CA THR A 29 5.01 -1.84 8.53
C THR A 29 5.10 -0.59 7.69
N ILE A 30 6.20 -0.45 6.96
CA ILE A 30 6.39 0.60 5.96
C ILE A 30 6.64 -0.09 4.63
N ALA A 31 5.84 0.24 3.62
CA ALA A 31 5.96 -0.40 2.31
C ALA A 31 6.05 0.64 1.21
N ARG A 32 6.92 0.39 0.23
CA ARG A 32 6.93 1.11 -1.04
C ARG A 32 6.37 0.18 -2.10
N LEU A 33 5.35 0.66 -2.79
CA LEU A 33 4.66 -0.10 -3.83
C LEU A 33 4.76 0.64 -5.15
N ASN A 34 4.98 -0.15 -6.21
CA ASN A 34 4.91 0.32 -7.58
C ASN A 34 3.65 -0.28 -8.21
N LEU A 35 2.77 0.59 -8.69
CA LEU A 35 1.53 0.20 -9.34
C LEU A 35 1.56 0.70 -10.78
N LYS A 36 1.37 -0.20 -11.73
CA LYS A 36 1.18 0.21 -13.12
C LYS A 36 -0.22 0.77 -13.32
N GLN A 37 -0.37 1.69 -14.26
CA GLN A 37 -1.67 2.21 -14.64
C GLN A 37 -2.67 1.08 -14.87
N GLY A 38 -3.85 1.20 -14.27
CA GLY A 38 -4.90 0.19 -14.35
C GLY A 38 -4.82 -0.89 -13.27
N CYS A 39 -3.76 -0.91 -12.47
CA CYS A 39 -3.67 -1.82 -11.33
C CYS A 39 -4.82 -1.57 -10.36
N VAL A 40 -5.49 -2.63 -9.93
CA VAL A 40 -6.57 -2.56 -8.95
C VAL A 40 -6.18 -3.42 -7.75
N VAL A 41 -6.13 -2.80 -6.57
CA VAL A 41 -6.10 -3.53 -5.30
C VAL A 41 -7.57 -3.69 -4.90
N PRO A 42 -8.09 -4.93 -4.84
CA PRO A 42 -9.52 -5.15 -4.59
C PRO A 42 -9.96 -4.59 -3.24
N ASN A 43 -11.25 -4.33 -3.12
CA ASN A 43 -11.84 -3.86 -1.88
C ASN A 43 -11.50 -4.80 -0.73
N HIS A 44 -10.94 -4.27 0.33
CA HIS A 44 -10.49 -5.00 1.52
C HIS A 44 -10.51 -4.08 2.73
N TRP A 45 -10.42 -4.68 3.90
CA TRP A 45 -10.25 -3.92 5.13
C TRP A 45 -9.24 -4.63 6.04
N HIS A 46 -8.66 -3.90 6.94
CA HIS A 46 -7.70 -4.42 7.93
C HIS A 46 -7.78 -3.57 9.20
N GLU A 47 -7.36 -4.16 10.31
CA GLU A 47 -7.37 -3.45 11.59
C GLU A 47 -6.33 -2.32 11.66
N ASN A 48 -5.31 -2.39 10.82
CA ASN A 48 -4.23 -1.41 10.82
C ASN A 48 -4.74 -0.04 10.38
N GLU A 49 -4.33 1.00 11.10
CA GLU A 49 -4.40 2.35 10.58
C GLU A 49 -3.37 2.47 9.45
N GLN A 50 -3.70 3.22 8.41
CA GLN A 50 -2.84 3.37 7.24
C GLN A 50 -2.71 4.83 6.84
N VAL A 51 -1.48 5.25 6.49
CA VAL A 51 -1.25 6.50 5.79
C VAL A 51 -0.55 6.17 4.48
N SER A 52 -1.17 6.60 3.36
CA SER A 52 -0.62 6.41 2.02
C SER A 52 -0.11 7.73 1.48
N THR A 53 1.18 7.80 1.17
CA THR A 53 1.80 8.97 0.57
C THR A 53 2.17 8.65 -0.87
N VAL A 54 1.55 9.34 -1.82
CA VAL A 54 1.87 9.16 -3.24
C VAL A 54 3.11 9.98 -3.56
N GLU A 55 4.16 9.31 -4.02
CA GLU A 55 5.41 9.94 -4.41
C GLU A 55 5.40 10.32 -5.90
N GLN A 56 4.80 9.47 -6.72
CA GLN A 56 4.66 9.67 -8.17
C GLN A 56 3.31 9.13 -8.62
N GLY A 57 2.73 9.76 -9.64
CA GLY A 57 1.49 9.29 -10.24
C GLY A 57 0.24 9.75 -9.52
N ARG A 58 -0.82 8.96 -9.66
CA ARG A 58 -2.15 9.27 -9.10
C ARG A 58 -2.90 8.00 -8.81
N LEU A 59 -3.41 7.88 -7.59
CA LEU A 59 -4.24 6.78 -7.14
C LEU A 59 -5.66 7.26 -6.84
N LYS A 60 -6.64 6.40 -7.09
CA LYS A 60 -8.03 6.61 -6.68
C LYS A 60 -8.36 5.59 -5.60
N PHE A 61 -8.76 6.09 -4.44
CA PHE A 61 -9.24 5.27 -3.33
C PHE A 61 -10.75 5.32 -3.31
N VAL A 62 -11.39 4.15 -3.38
CA VAL A 62 -12.85 4.01 -3.32
C VAL A 62 -13.19 3.41 -1.95
N TYR A 63 -14.09 4.05 -1.23
CA TYR A 63 -14.50 3.66 0.13
C TYR A 63 -16.01 3.77 0.27
N PRO A 64 -16.63 3.21 1.33
CA PRO A 64 -18.06 3.35 1.51
C PRO A 64 -18.50 4.82 1.57
N GLY A 65 -19.32 5.22 0.62
CA GLY A 65 -19.84 6.58 0.53
C GLY A 65 -19.06 7.51 -0.40
N GLY A 66 -17.96 7.08 -1.03
CA GLY A 66 -17.26 7.98 -1.94
C GLY A 66 -15.97 7.46 -2.52
N ALA A 67 -15.24 8.38 -3.12
CA ALA A 67 -13.91 8.14 -3.67
C ALA A 67 -13.08 9.40 -3.55
N ILE A 68 -11.77 9.24 -3.44
CA ILE A 68 -10.82 10.34 -3.39
C ILE A 68 -9.60 10.02 -4.24
N GLU A 69 -9.15 10.99 -5.04
CA GLU A 69 -7.91 10.87 -5.79
C GLU A 69 -6.77 11.50 -5.02
N VAL A 70 -5.63 10.81 -5.00
CA VAL A 70 -4.41 11.23 -4.30
C VAL A 70 -3.30 11.30 -5.33
N GLY A 71 -2.72 12.46 -5.49
CA GLY A 71 -1.61 12.71 -6.41
C GLY A 71 -0.27 12.86 -5.71
N ALA A 72 0.78 13.01 -6.51
CA ALA A 72 2.14 13.17 -6.00
C ALA A 72 2.23 14.30 -4.97
N GLY A 73 2.85 14.02 -3.84
CA GLY A 73 3.02 14.98 -2.73
C GLY A 73 1.84 15.04 -1.77
N GLU A 74 0.81 14.21 -1.98
CA GLU A 74 -0.37 14.14 -1.11
C GLU A 74 -0.37 12.85 -0.29
N SER A 75 -0.94 12.92 0.91
CA SER A 75 -1.11 11.77 1.79
C SER A 75 -2.57 11.58 2.17
N LEU A 76 -3.01 10.32 2.18
CA LEU A 76 -4.35 9.94 2.61
C LEU A 76 -4.27 9.14 3.91
N GLU A 77 -5.04 9.55 4.90
CA GLU A 77 -5.19 8.84 6.16
C GLU A 77 -6.40 7.92 6.08
N ILE A 78 -6.18 6.62 6.32
CA ILE A 78 -7.23 5.60 6.30
C ILE A 78 -7.37 5.03 7.70
N PRO A 79 -8.49 5.29 8.40
CA PRO A 79 -8.72 4.75 9.74
C PRO A 79 -8.81 3.23 9.76
N SER A 80 -8.52 2.64 10.92
CA SER A 80 -8.69 1.21 11.17
C SER A 80 -10.08 0.73 10.73
N GLY A 81 -10.13 -0.38 10.02
CA GLY A 81 -11.37 -1.06 9.65
C GLY A 81 -12.14 -0.47 8.48
N VAL A 82 -11.69 0.64 7.90
CA VAL A 82 -12.37 1.25 6.76
C VAL A 82 -12.02 0.48 5.47
N ALA A 83 -13.04 -0.12 4.85
CA ALA A 83 -12.87 -0.84 3.59
C ALA A 83 -12.50 0.13 2.46
N HIS A 84 -11.59 -0.28 1.61
CA HIS A 84 -11.16 0.54 0.49
C HIS A 84 -10.64 -0.31 -0.68
N GLU A 85 -10.82 0.22 -1.87
CA GLU A 85 -10.26 -0.28 -3.13
C GLU A 85 -9.29 0.78 -3.65
N VAL A 86 -8.20 0.37 -4.28
CA VAL A 86 -7.23 1.29 -4.86
C VAL A 86 -7.10 1.03 -6.35
N ILE A 87 -7.17 2.09 -7.13
CA ILE A 87 -7.02 2.03 -8.59
C ILE A 87 -5.89 2.97 -8.98
N ALA A 88 -4.88 2.48 -9.69
CA ALA A 88 -3.83 3.32 -10.22
C ALA A 88 -4.31 3.99 -11.52
N LEU A 89 -4.48 5.30 -11.48
CA LEU A 89 -4.89 6.09 -12.65
C LEU A 89 -3.72 6.36 -13.59
N GLU A 90 -2.50 6.27 -13.05
CA GLU A 90 -1.22 6.41 -13.76
C GLU A 90 -0.26 5.42 -13.14
N ASP A 91 0.88 5.19 -13.78
CA ASP A 91 1.98 4.49 -13.12
C ASP A 91 2.35 5.25 -11.85
N SER A 92 2.33 4.59 -10.72
CA SER A 92 2.42 5.24 -9.42
C SER A 92 3.42 4.58 -8.50
N VAL A 93 4.00 5.40 -7.63
CA VAL A 93 4.84 4.97 -6.51
C VAL A 93 4.19 5.52 -5.24
N VAL A 94 3.88 4.62 -4.30
CA VAL A 94 3.25 4.98 -3.03
C VAL A 94 4.06 4.43 -1.86
N LEU A 95 4.18 5.23 -0.81
CA LEU A 95 4.72 4.82 0.48
C LEU A 95 3.54 4.66 1.44
N ASP A 96 3.34 3.44 1.93
CA ASP A 96 2.29 3.10 2.88
C ASP A 96 2.90 2.84 4.26
N ILE A 97 2.31 3.44 5.28
CA ILE A 97 2.67 3.21 6.67
C ILE A 97 1.47 2.60 7.39
N PHE A 98 1.69 1.48 8.08
CA PHE A 98 0.66 0.75 8.81
C PHE A 98 1.02 0.62 10.29
N ALA A 99 0.04 0.82 11.17
CA ALA A 99 0.15 0.57 12.59
C ALA A 99 -1.12 -0.10 13.12
N PRO A 100 -1.00 -1.24 13.86
CA PRO A 100 0.19 -2.02 14.09
C PRO A 100 0.75 -2.61 12.80
N ARG A 101 1.85 -3.34 12.88
CA ARG A 101 2.46 -3.96 11.69
C ARG A 101 1.51 -4.95 11.03
N ARG A 102 1.72 -5.18 9.75
CA ARG A 102 0.90 -6.09 8.94
C ARG A 102 1.29 -7.55 9.21
N GLU A 103 0.70 -8.14 10.26
CA GLU A 103 0.93 -9.54 10.60
C GLU A 103 0.49 -10.49 9.48
N ASP A 104 -0.57 -10.14 8.76
CA ASP A 104 -1.04 -10.89 7.60
C ASP A 104 0.02 -10.96 6.48
N TRP A 105 0.76 -9.87 6.25
CA TRP A 105 1.85 -9.87 5.27
C TRP A 105 3.05 -10.67 5.78
N VAL A 106 3.38 -10.56 7.06
CA VAL A 106 4.49 -11.31 7.69
C VAL A 106 4.23 -12.81 7.61
N SER A 107 2.99 -13.26 7.79
CA SER A 107 2.59 -14.67 7.70
C SER A 107 2.32 -15.15 6.28
N GLY A 108 2.34 -14.26 5.28
CA GLY A 108 2.06 -14.61 3.90
C GLY A 108 0.58 -14.69 3.54
N ASP A 109 -0.30 -14.16 4.39
CA ASP A 109 -1.75 -14.14 4.16
C ASP A 109 -2.17 -12.86 3.42
N ASP A 110 -1.65 -12.70 2.21
CA ASP A 110 -1.86 -11.50 1.38
C ASP A 110 -2.35 -11.86 -0.03
N ALA A 111 -3.11 -12.94 -0.16
CA ALA A 111 -3.57 -13.45 -1.45
C ALA A 111 -4.35 -12.42 -2.27
N TYR A 112 -5.07 -11.51 -1.62
CA TYR A 112 -5.85 -10.47 -2.30
C TYR A 112 -4.97 -9.50 -3.11
N LEU A 113 -3.71 -9.33 -2.72
CA LEU A 113 -2.75 -8.50 -3.44
C LEU A 113 -2.13 -9.22 -4.65
N ARG A 114 -2.24 -10.53 -4.72
CA ARG A 114 -1.56 -11.37 -5.72
C ARG A 114 -2.48 -11.76 -6.87
N ARG A 115 -3.67 -11.25 -6.88
CA ARG A 115 -4.69 -11.57 -7.90
C ARG A 115 -4.50 -10.78 -9.18
#